data_0c13c29e9c3efd45a9fdc180ba4c066d
#
_entry.id   0c13c29e9c3efd45a9fdc180ba4c066d
#
_cell.length_a   1.000
_cell.length_b   1.000
_cell.length_c   1.000
_cell.angle_alpha   90.00
_cell.angle_beta   90.00
_cell.angle_gamma   90.00
#
_symmetry.space_group_name_H-M   'P 1'
#
loop_
_entity.id
_entity.type
_entity.pdbx_description
1 polymer ?
#
loop_
_entity_poly.entity_id
_entity_poly.type
_entity_poly.pdbx_seq_one_letter_code
_entity_poly.pdbx_strand_id
1 'polypeptide(L)'
;MVVEQVQADRMILEDLLVSIQRDMGLVVHEAISIRRGWLNLKWKLETDQGTFLLKQYNRERFKLYDEEELLMACSQQIRLRRRGVKCPKLLTNEGRYFLKSDQGERFMVMEFCEGQLAAPGGTNADQMRALGREVGLMHRVLNDGSLGVKDKPRFLPPSRMERLDYWKRVMEQAAESKIPEVLTALEVQYAATERFRDELNPMQPGWAHRDVWVDNLLFRPAGVAAILDFDRLNYDYPQLDIARAVVSCALHSELDMSLVSAFMEGYREEREVPEGYLLQGIRWLWYMESVWWVNANILEHQGPPARFAWEMDWLAKHLEVLPELLEQV
;
A
#
# COMPACT_ATOMS: atom_id res chain seq x y z
N MET A 1 -7.57 29.00 -7.99
CA MET A 1 -6.99 27.72 -7.49
C MET A 1 -7.62 26.48 -8.13
N VAL A 2 -8.92 26.13 -7.92
CA VAL A 2 -9.52 24.89 -8.52
C VAL A 2 -9.55 24.94 -10.05
N VAL A 3 -9.90 26.05 -10.65
CA VAL A 3 -9.96 26.23 -12.12
C VAL A 3 -8.57 26.17 -12.75
N GLU A 4 -7.59 26.76 -12.13
CA GLU A 4 -6.18 26.74 -12.58
C GLU A 4 -5.59 25.33 -12.52
N GLN A 5 -5.91 24.56 -11.48
CA GLN A 5 -5.46 23.16 -11.37
C GLN A 5 -6.07 22.29 -12.47
N VAL A 6 -7.37 22.42 -12.73
CA VAL A 6 -8.06 21.70 -13.82
C VAL A 6 -7.44 22.02 -15.18
N GLN A 7 -7.07 23.29 -15.41
CA GLN A 7 -6.39 23.69 -16.64
C GLN A 7 -4.99 23.08 -16.75
N ALA A 8 -4.23 23.08 -15.66
CA ALA A 8 -2.91 22.46 -15.61
C ALA A 8 -2.96 20.94 -15.87
N ASP A 9 -3.87 20.24 -15.22
CA ASP A 9 -4.08 18.78 -15.41
C ASP A 9 -4.44 18.45 -16.87
N ARG A 10 -5.23 19.32 -17.51
CA ARG A 10 -5.61 19.17 -18.91
C ARG A 10 -4.40 19.35 -19.86
N MET A 11 -3.55 20.35 -19.63
CA MET A 11 -2.34 20.57 -20.44
C MET A 11 -1.37 19.37 -20.31
N ILE A 12 -1.22 18.83 -19.10
CA ILE A 12 -0.44 17.60 -18.87
C ILE A 12 -1.03 16.44 -19.68
N LEU A 13 -2.34 16.23 -19.61
CA LEU A 13 -3.00 15.15 -20.37
C LEU A 13 -2.78 15.28 -21.87
N GLU A 14 -2.95 16.48 -22.44
CA GLU A 14 -2.76 16.73 -23.87
C GLU A 14 -1.33 16.35 -24.33
N ASP A 15 -0.29 16.73 -23.57
CA ASP A 15 1.10 16.36 -23.85
C ASP A 15 1.34 14.84 -23.75
N LEU A 16 0.74 14.19 -22.74
CA LEU A 16 0.85 12.74 -22.58
C LEU A 16 0.16 11.98 -23.73
N LEU A 17 -1.01 12.42 -24.19
CA LEU A 17 -1.73 11.77 -25.29
C LEU A 17 -0.95 11.82 -26.61
N VAL A 18 -0.29 12.94 -26.91
CA VAL A 18 0.62 13.06 -28.07
C VAL A 18 1.75 12.04 -27.97
N SER A 19 2.37 11.95 -26.79
CA SER A 19 3.47 10.99 -26.55
C SER A 19 3.00 9.53 -26.64
N ILE A 20 1.83 9.20 -26.10
CA ILE A 20 1.24 7.84 -26.15
C ILE A 20 0.96 7.44 -27.61
N GLN A 21 0.39 8.33 -28.40
CA GLN A 21 0.13 8.06 -29.82
C GLN A 21 1.43 7.84 -30.60
N ARG A 22 2.42 8.70 -30.42
CA ARG A 22 3.74 8.61 -31.08
C ARG A 22 4.50 7.35 -30.68
N ASP A 23 4.61 7.09 -29.36
CA ASP A 23 5.52 6.09 -28.81
C ASP A 23 4.90 4.71 -28.72
N MET A 24 3.57 4.62 -28.57
CA MET A 24 2.86 3.35 -28.39
C MET A 24 1.87 3.02 -29.53
N GLY A 25 1.62 3.98 -30.43
CA GLY A 25 0.66 3.80 -31.53
C GLY A 25 -0.79 3.66 -31.07
N LEU A 26 -1.14 4.09 -29.85
CA LEU A 26 -2.50 4.04 -29.31
C LEU A 26 -3.28 5.27 -29.75
N VAL A 27 -4.43 5.07 -30.38
CA VAL A 27 -5.39 6.13 -30.67
C VAL A 27 -6.40 6.21 -29.53
N VAL A 28 -6.30 7.28 -28.75
CA VAL A 28 -7.18 7.50 -27.59
C VAL A 28 -8.44 8.21 -28.05
N HIS A 29 -9.60 7.59 -27.82
CA HIS A 29 -10.93 8.14 -28.13
C HIS A 29 -11.49 8.93 -26.96
N GLU A 30 -11.24 8.49 -25.73
CA GLU A 30 -11.69 9.15 -24.50
C GLU A 30 -10.67 8.98 -23.39
N ALA A 31 -10.50 10.01 -22.57
CA ALA A 31 -9.68 9.99 -21.37
C ALA A 31 -10.48 10.50 -20.16
N ILE A 32 -10.80 9.59 -19.24
CA ILE A 32 -11.64 9.84 -18.07
C ILE A 32 -10.73 9.97 -16.85
N SER A 33 -10.72 11.14 -16.21
CA SER A 33 -9.91 11.40 -15.01
C SER A 33 -10.36 10.52 -13.84
N ILE A 34 -9.39 9.85 -13.20
CA ILE A 34 -9.60 9.09 -11.97
C ILE A 34 -9.06 9.93 -10.81
N ARG A 35 -9.96 10.62 -10.11
CA ARG A 35 -9.64 11.47 -8.96
C ARG A 35 -9.39 10.65 -7.69
N ARG A 36 -8.52 9.65 -7.80
CA ARG A 36 -8.21 8.76 -6.69
C ARG A 36 -6.71 8.61 -6.53
N GLY A 37 -6.24 8.74 -5.29
CA GLY A 37 -4.82 8.81 -4.96
C GLY A 37 -4.34 10.26 -4.80
N TRP A 38 -3.27 10.47 -4.05
CA TRP A 38 -2.97 11.76 -3.43
C TRP A 38 -2.18 12.72 -4.31
N LEU A 39 -1.40 12.23 -5.26
CA LEU A 39 -0.43 13.11 -5.93
C LEU A 39 -0.19 12.78 -7.41
N ASN A 40 -0.42 11.55 -7.84
CA ASN A 40 -0.22 11.16 -9.23
C ASN A 40 -1.54 11.27 -9.99
N LEU A 41 -1.52 11.94 -11.13
CA LEU A 41 -2.68 12.01 -11.99
C LEU A 41 -2.90 10.66 -12.67
N LYS A 42 -4.16 10.26 -12.81
CA LYS A 42 -4.56 9.00 -13.43
C LYS A 42 -5.75 9.22 -14.36
N TRP A 43 -5.72 8.54 -15.50
CA TRP A 43 -6.83 8.53 -16.44
C TRP A 43 -7.10 7.13 -16.93
N LYS A 44 -8.39 6.80 -17.05
CA LYS A 44 -8.84 5.67 -17.85
C LYS A 44 -8.86 6.11 -19.30
N LEU A 45 -8.16 5.40 -20.15
CA LEU A 45 -8.09 5.66 -21.58
C LEU A 45 -8.91 4.60 -22.34
N GLU A 46 -9.89 5.04 -23.12
CA GLU A 46 -10.56 4.20 -24.11
C GLU A 46 -9.84 4.38 -25.45
N THR A 47 -9.31 3.30 -26.01
CA THR A 47 -8.47 3.33 -27.21
C THR A 47 -8.95 2.33 -28.27
N ASP A 48 -8.39 2.42 -29.48
CA ASP A 48 -8.58 1.46 -30.56
C ASP A 48 -8.08 0.05 -30.23
N GLN A 49 -7.21 -0.11 -29.21
CA GLN A 49 -6.61 -1.38 -28.81
C GLN A 49 -7.11 -1.89 -27.44
N GLY A 50 -8.11 -1.24 -26.86
CA GLY A 50 -8.69 -1.60 -25.57
C GLY A 50 -8.62 -0.47 -24.53
N THR A 51 -8.88 -0.84 -23.29
CA THR A 51 -8.93 0.10 -22.17
C THR A 51 -7.66 0.04 -21.34
N PHE A 52 -7.06 1.20 -21.09
CA PHE A 52 -5.80 1.32 -20.36
C PHE A 52 -5.90 2.31 -19.20
N LEU A 53 -4.99 2.19 -18.25
CA LEU A 53 -4.73 3.20 -17.22
C LEU A 53 -3.47 3.98 -17.60
N LEU A 54 -3.59 5.29 -17.70
CA LEU A 54 -2.47 6.21 -17.75
C LEU A 54 -2.19 6.74 -16.34
N LYS A 55 -0.95 6.57 -15.87
CA LYS A 55 -0.47 7.11 -14.58
C LYS A 55 0.66 8.09 -14.85
N GLN A 56 0.44 9.37 -14.52
CA GLN A 56 1.46 10.41 -14.54
C GLN A 56 2.06 10.55 -13.13
N TYR A 57 3.35 10.70 -13.05
CA TYR A 57 4.08 10.90 -11.81
C TYR A 57 4.28 12.39 -11.55
N ASN A 58 3.74 12.87 -10.44
CA ASN A 58 3.94 14.25 -10.01
C ASN A 58 5.45 14.58 -9.92
N ARG A 59 5.89 15.68 -10.53
CA ARG A 59 7.31 16.05 -10.66
C ARG A 59 8.01 16.20 -9.31
N GLU A 60 7.35 16.82 -8.34
CA GLU A 60 7.97 17.05 -7.02
C GLU A 60 8.06 15.74 -6.22
N ARG A 61 7.01 14.93 -6.28
CA ARG A 61 7.03 13.62 -5.64
C ARG A 61 8.03 12.68 -6.29
N PHE A 62 8.20 12.76 -7.61
CA PHE A 62 9.15 11.91 -8.32
C PHE A 62 10.59 12.09 -7.84
N LYS A 63 10.96 13.29 -7.38
CA LYS A 63 12.27 13.54 -6.76
C LYS A 63 12.55 12.69 -5.51
N LEU A 64 11.51 12.14 -4.90
CA LEU A 64 11.61 11.26 -3.72
C LEU A 64 11.75 9.78 -4.07
N TYR A 65 11.57 9.43 -5.35
CA TYR A 65 11.77 8.06 -5.83
C TYR A 65 13.22 7.87 -6.26
N ASP A 66 13.74 6.68 -5.96
CA ASP A 66 14.91 6.15 -6.63
C ASP A 66 14.46 5.51 -7.95
N GLU A 67 14.96 6.02 -9.07
CA GLU A 67 14.54 5.57 -10.40
C GLU A 67 14.92 4.11 -10.66
N GLU A 68 16.06 3.63 -10.13
CA GLU A 68 16.49 2.24 -10.25
C GLU A 68 15.56 1.31 -9.44
N GLU A 69 15.18 1.70 -8.22
CA GLU A 69 14.21 0.96 -7.42
C GLU A 69 12.84 0.89 -8.11
N LEU A 70 12.39 1.99 -8.74
CA LEU A 70 11.13 2.01 -9.48
C LEU A 70 11.17 1.11 -10.72
N LEU A 71 12.26 1.13 -11.48
CA LEU A 71 12.44 0.25 -12.63
C LEU A 71 12.51 -1.23 -12.20
N MET A 72 13.18 -1.52 -11.09
CA MET A 72 13.17 -2.85 -10.48
C MET A 72 11.75 -3.27 -10.12
N ALA A 73 10.98 -2.41 -9.45
CA ALA A 73 9.59 -2.69 -9.09
C ALA A 73 8.72 -2.99 -10.31
N CYS A 74 8.84 -2.22 -11.38
CA CYS A 74 8.17 -2.47 -12.67
C CYS A 74 8.56 -3.85 -13.26
N SER A 75 9.85 -4.18 -13.24
CA SER A 75 10.33 -5.47 -13.74
C SER A 75 9.74 -6.64 -12.94
N GLN A 76 9.61 -6.47 -11.62
CA GLN A 76 8.99 -7.47 -10.76
C GLN A 76 7.48 -7.55 -10.96
N GLN A 77 6.77 -6.45 -11.18
CA GLN A 77 5.35 -6.49 -11.53
C GLN A 77 5.11 -7.31 -12.80
N ILE A 78 5.95 -7.15 -13.83
CA ILE A 78 5.88 -7.96 -15.06
C ILE A 78 6.14 -9.44 -14.77
N ARG A 79 7.14 -9.73 -13.95
CA ARG A 79 7.45 -11.11 -13.54
C ARG A 79 6.30 -11.74 -12.76
N LEU A 80 5.72 -11.02 -11.81
CA LEU A 80 4.57 -11.45 -11.03
C LEU A 80 3.36 -11.75 -11.94
N ARG A 81 3.06 -10.87 -12.88
CA ARG A 81 1.99 -11.08 -13.87
C ARG A 81 2.21 -12.35 -14.68
N ARG A 82 3.44 -12.60 -15.15
CA ARG A 82 3.81 -13.83 -15.89
C ARG A 82 3.69 -15.10 -15.06
N ARG A 83 3.81 -14.98 -13.74
CA ARG A 83 3.67 -16.08 -12.77
C ARG A 83 2.25 -16.25 -12.25
N GLY A 84 1.27 -15.49 -12.79
CA GLY A 84 -0.15 -15.65 -12.51
C GLY A 84 -0.71 -14.73 -11.42
N VAL A 85 0.11 -13.87 -10.81
CA VAL A 85 -0.39 -12.85 -9.85
C VAL A 85 -1.30 -11.87 -10.59
N LYS A 86 -2.46 -11.61 -10.02
CA LYS A 86 -3.43 -10.65 -10.56
C LYS A 86 -2.97 -9.21 -10.30
N CYS A 87 -2.29 -8.65 -11.27
CA CYS A 87 -1.83 -7.27 -11.28
C CYS A 87 -1.90 -6.69 -12.69
N PRO A 88 -1.93 -5.36 -12.88
CA PRO A 88 -2.00 -4.74 -14.21
C PRO A 88 -0.80 -5.13 -15.07
N LYS A 89 -1.05 -5.47 -16.33
CA LYS A 89 0.02 -5.61 -17.33
C LYS A 89 0.55 -4.23 -17.69
N LEU A 90 1.85 -4.01 -17.54
CA LEU A 90 2.50 -2.79 -18.01
C LEU A 90 2.65 -2.85 -19.55
N LEU A 91 2.35 -1.75 -20.23
CA LEU A 91 2.68 -1.56 -21.62
C LEU A 91 4.12 -1.06 -21.73
N THR A 92 4.79 -1.47 -22.80
CA THR A 92 6.19 -1.09 -23.04
C THR A 92 6.35 -0.47 -24.41
N ASN A 93 7.25 0.51 -24.50
CA ASN A 93 7.77 0.98 -25.77
C ASN A 93 9.29 0.67 -25.81
N GLU A 94 9.74 -0.12 -26.79
CA GLU A 94 11.15 -0.55 -26.94
C GLU A 94 11.75 -1.14 -25.63
N GLY A 95 10.94 -1.87 -24.87
CA GLY A 95 11.33 -2.44 -23.58
C GLY A 95 11.31 -1.47 -22.39
N ARG A 96 10.95 -0.21 -22.61
CA ARG A 96 10.77 0.79 -21.55
C ARG A 96 9.31 0.90 -21.16
N TYR A 97 9.00 0.78 -19.88
CA TYR A 97 7.63 0.95 -19.33
C TYR A 97 7.44 2.29 -18.64
N PHE A 98 8.53 2.97 -18.36
CA PHE A 98 8.53 4.29 -17.76
C PHE A 98 8.97 5.29 -18.84
N LEU A 99 8.03 6.12 -19.25
CA LEU A 99 8.19 7.01 -20.39
C LEU A 99 8.26 8.47 -19.96
N LYS A 100 8.75 9.32 -20.85
CA LYS A 100 8.84 10.76 -20.64
C LYS A 100 8.27 11.47 -21.87
N SER A 101 7.34 12.41 -21.64
CA SER A 101 6.75 13.23 -22.68
C SER A 101 7.69 14.34 -23.16
N ASP A 102 7.27 15.07 -24.20
CA ASP A 102 8.04 16.19 -24.76
C ASP A 102 8.16 17.36 -23.75
N GLN A 103 7.13 17.57 -22.90
CA GLN A 103 7.17 18.55 -21.81
C GLN A 103 7.88 18.04 -20.55
N GLY A 104 8.40 16.81 -20.60
CA GLY A 104 9.15 16.20 -19.51
C GLY A 104 8.31 15.54 -18.43
N GLU A 105 7.02 15.32 -18.66
CA GLU A 105 6.17 14.55 -17.76
C GLU A 105 6.55 13.07 -17.78
N ARG A 106 6.67 12.45 -16.60
CA ARG A 106 6.94 11.03 -16.47
C ARG A 106 5.64 10.28 -16.33
N PHE A 107 5.49 9.19 -17.07
CA PHE A 107 4.26 8.42 -17.09
C PHE A 107 4.50 6.95 -17.39
N MET A 108 3.51 6.13 -17.08
CA MET A 108 3.38 4.76 -17.56
C MET A 108 1.95 4.47 -18.00
N VAL A 109 1.82 3.52 -18.91
CA VAL A 109 0.55 3.01 -19.39
C VAL A 109 0.44 1.54 -19.01
N MET A 110 -0.71 1.14 -18.50
CA MET A 110 -0.95 -0.24 -18.09
C MET A 110 -2.38 -0.68 -18.40
N GLU A 111 -2.62 -1.98 -18.38
CA GLU A 111 -3.96 -2.57 -18.48
C GLU A 111 -4.90 -1.91 -17.45
N PHE A 112 -6.09 -1.52 -17.89
CA PHE A 112 -7.14 -1.13 -16.97
C PHE A 112 -7.79 -2.38 -16.40
N CYS A 113 -7.65 -2.59 -15.09
CA CYS A 113 -8.22 -3.74 -14.41
C CYS A 113 -9.67 -3.46 -14.00
N GLU A 114 -10.61 -4.24 -14.53
CA GLU A 114 -12.01 -4.20 -14.12
C GLU A 114 -12.19 -4.82 -12.73
N GLY A 115 -12.79 -4.06 -11.83
CA GLY A 115 -13.06 -4.50 -10.45
C GLY A 115 -13.64 -3.36 -9.61
N GLN A 116 -14.06 -3.69 -8.41
CA GLN A 116 -14.59 -2.74 -7.44
C GLN A 116 -13.65 -2.63 -6.25
N LEU A 117 -13.52 -1.44 -5.71
CA LEU A 117 -12.85 -1.24 -4.44
C LEU A 117 -13.82 -1.60 -3.33
N ALA A 118 -13.32 -2.30 -2.33
CA ALA A 118 -14.08 -2.50 -1.10
C ALA A 118 -13.96 -1.26 -0.20
N ALA A 119 -15.00 -1.00 0.58
CA ALA A 119 -14.86 -0.11 1.72
C ALA A 119 -13.92 -0.77 2.76
N PRO A 120 -13.22 0.02 3.60
CA PRO A 120 -12.50 -0.54 4.73
C PRO A 120 -13.39 -1.45 5.58
N GLY A 121 -12.93 -2.65 5.92
CA GLY A 121 -13.73 -3.68 6.59
C GLY A 121 -14.94 -4.22 5.81
N GLY A 122 -15.09 -3.87 4.53
CA GLY A 122 -16.25 -4.21 3.70
C GLY A 122 -16.06 -5.37 2.74
N THR A 123 -15.05 -6.21 2.94
CA THR A 123 -14.82 -7.44 2.16
C THR A 123 -15.67 -8.60 2.67
N ASN A 124 -15.73 -9.70 1.90
CA ASN A 124 -16.32 -10.95 2.33
C ASN A 124 -15.26 -12.08 2.42
N ALA A 125 -15.64 -13.23 2.99
CA ALA A 125 -14.71 -14.35 3.22
C ALA A 125 -14.08 -14.87 1.91
N ASP A 126 -14.85 -14.99 0.82
CA ASP A 126 -14.32 -15.44 -0.49
C ASP A 126 -13.29 -14.46 -1.05
N GLN A 127 -13.54 -13.15 -0.90
CA GLN A 127 -12.61 -12.10 -1.29
C GLN A 127 -11.33 -12.15 -0.45
N MET A 128 -11.46 -12.34 0.87
CA MET A 128 -10.31 -12.42 1.77
C MET A 128 -9.49 -13.68 1.53
N ARG A 129 -10.11 -14.83 1.32
CA ARG A 129 -9.38 -16.05 0.96
C ARG A 129 -8.64 -15.90 -0.37
N ALA A 130 -9.31 -15.32 -1.38
CA ALA A 130 -8.67 -15.04 -2.66
C ALA A 130 -7.51 -14.04 -2.52
N LEU A 131 -7.65 -13.00 -1.68
CA LEU A 131 -6.59 -12.03 -1.41
C LEU A 131 -5.41 -12.69 -0.72
N GLY A 132 -5.66 -13.52 0.29
CA GLY A 132 -4.61 -14.29 0.97
C GLY A 132 -3.80 -15.13 -0.03
N ARG A 133 -4.47 -15.85 -0.94
CA ARG A 133 -3.81 -16.63 -2.00
C ARG A 133 -2.99 -15.74 -2.93
N GLU A 134 -3.51 -14.62 -3.41
CA GLU A 134 -2.78 -13.71 -4.31
C GLU A 134 -1.55 -13.10 -3.64
N VAL A 135 -1.66 -12.69 -2.37
CA VAL A 135 -0.52 -12.16 -1.59
C VAL A 135 0.49 -13.26 -1.28
N GLY A 136 0.03 -14.48 -0.96
CA GLY A 136 0.89 -15.65 -0.76
C GLY A 136 1.67 -16.01 -2.03
N LEU A 137 1.00 -16.08 -3.18
CA LEU A 137 1.64 -16.29 -4.49
C LEU A 137 2.66 -15.19 -4.81
N MET A 138 2.28 -13.94 -4.60
CA MET A 138 3.17 -12.79 -4.79
C MET A 138 4.44 -12.93 -3.93
N HIS A 139 4.31 -13.20 -2.65
CA HIS A 139 5.45 -13.37 -1.74
C HIS A 139 6.31 -14.59 -2.10
N ARG A 140 5.70 -15.70 -2.51
CA ARG A 140 6.41 -16.89 -2.96
C ARG A 140 7.26 -16.60 -4.20
N VAL A 141 6.71 -15.88 -5.17
CA VAL A 141 7.42 -15.49 -6.39
C VAL A 141 8.52 -14.48 -6.09
N LEU A 142 8.27 -13.46 -5.27
CA LEU A 142 9.26 -12.43 -4.94
C LEU A 142 10.43 -12.99 -4.12
N ASN A 143 10.20 -14.03 -3.31
CA ASN A 143 11.19 -14.59 -2.39
C ASN A 143 11.66 -16.00 -2.81
N ASP A 144 11.66 -16.32 -4.12
CA ASP A 144 12.15 -17.58 -4.67
C ASP A 144 13.69 -17.65 -4.80
N GLY A 145 14.40 -16.66 -4.28
CA GLY A 145 15.85 -16.55 -4.32
C GLY A 145 16.41 -15.82 -5.54
N SER A 146 15.61 -15.58 -6.60
CA SER A 146 16.10 -14.97 -7.85
C SER A 146 16.46 -13.49 -7.71
N LEU A 147 15.91 -12.78 -6.74
CA LEU A 147 16.23 -11.37 -6.44
C LEU A 147 17.41 -11.21 -5.46
N GLY A 148 17.86 -12.33 -4.87
CA GLY A 148 18.85 -12.28 -3.81
C GLY A 148 18.34 -11.60 -2.53
N VAL A 149 19.24 -11.43 -1.59
CA VAL A 149 19.01 -10.80 -0.29
C VAL A 149 19.78 -9.49 -0.27
N LYS A 150 19.18 -8.40 0.20
CA LYS A 150 19.89 -7.14 0.46
C LYS A 150 20.50 -7.17 1.87
N ASP A 151 21.53 -6.40 2.10
CA ASP A 151 22.22 -6.29 3.40
C ASP A 151 21.30 -5.85 4.53
N LYS A 152 20.32 -5.02 4.20
CA LYS A 152 19.31 -4.52 5.16
C LYS A 152 17.96 -4.24 4.47
N PRO A 153 16.87 -4.35 5.20
CA PRO A 153 15.55 -3.94 4.71
C PRO A 153 15.47 -2.42 4.50
N ARG A 154 14.49 -1.99 3.73
CA ARG A 154 14.27 -0.56 3.42
C ARG A 154 14.03 0.28 4.65
N PHE A 155 13.29 -0.25 5.62
CA PHE A 155 13.04 0.38 6.90
C PHE A 155 13.53 -0.50 8.04
N LEU A 156 14.43 0.03 8.85
CA LEU A 156 14.84 -0.59 10.10
C LEU A 156 13.91 -0.12 11.22
N PRO A 157 13.40 -1.03 12.04
CA PRO A 157 12.65 -0.64 13.22
C PRO A 157 13.53 0.20 14.14
N PRO A 158 13.06 1.36 14.64
CA PRO A 158 13.77 2.10 15.67
C PRO A 158 13.77 1.30 16.99
N SER A 159 14.72 1.59 17.86
CA SER A 159 14.68 1.08 19.22
C SER A 159 13.46 1.64 19.97
N ARG A 160 13.03 0.92 21.02
CA ARG A 160 11.91 1.37 21.84
C ARG A 160 12.19 2.74 22.50
N MET A 161 13.43 3.01 22.87
CA MET A 161 13.82 4.30 23.44
C MET A 161 13.65 5.44 22.43
N GLU A 162 14.12 5.26 21.19
CA GLU A 162 13.92 6.24 20.11
C GLU A 162 12.44 6.49 19.82
N ARG A 163 11.61 5.43 19.88
CA ARG A 163 10.17 5.54 19.69
C ARG A 163 9.49 6.29 20.84
N LEU A 164 9.86 6.03 22.08
CA LEU A 164 9.34 6.76 23.25
C LEU A 164 9.76 8.25 23.21
N ASP A 165 11.00 8.54 22.84
CA ASP A 165 11.46 9.91 22.69
C ASP A 165 10.76 10.65 21.54
N TYR A 166 10.40 9.94 20.47
CA TYR A 166 9.56 10.49 19.42
C TYR A 166 8.19 10.92 19.96
N TRP A 167 7.49 10.03 20.66
CA TRP A 167 6.16 10.33 21.20
C TRP A 167 6.20 11.50 22.21
N LYS A 168 7.22 11.57 23.08
CA LYS A 168 7.38 12.71 24.00
C LYS A 168 7.48 14.03 23.25
N ARG A 169 8.33 14.11 22.23
CA ARG A 169 8.48 15.32 21.41
C ARG A 169 7.18 15.73 20.72
N VAL A 170 6.43 14.77 20.17
CA VAL A 170 5.16 15.06 19.49
C VAL A 170 4.10 15.51 20.50
N MET A 171 4.06 14.94 21.70
CA MET A 171 3.18 15.40 22.78
C MET A 171 3.52 16.82 23.24
N GLU A 172 4.79 17.17 23.37
CA GLU A 172 5.23 18.53 23.68
C GLU A 172 4.76 19.52 22.61
N GLN A 173 4.91 19.19 21.33
CA GLN A 173 4.42 20.00 20.21
C GLN A 173 2.88 20.13 20.23
N ALA A 174 2.17 19.04 20.49
CA ALA A 174 0.71 19.03 20.54
C ALA A 174 0.16 19.80 21.76
N ALA A 175 0.91 19.87 22.88
CA ALA A 175 0.51 20.61 24.07
C ALA A 175 0.34 22.11 23.79
N GLU A 176 1.05 22.67 22.81
CA GLU A 176 0.91 24.06 22.39
C GLU A 176 -0.48 24.34 21.79
N SER A 177 -1.06 23.36 21.09
CA SER A 177 -2.39 23.47 20.46
C SER A 177 -3.55 23.36 21.46
N LYS A 178 -3.30 22.78 22.66
CA LYS A 178 -4.28 22.58 23.74
C LYS A 178 -5.53 21.78 23.31
N ILE A 179 -5.38 20.84 22.36
CA ILE A 179 -6.46 19.98 21.89
C ILE A 179 -6.39 18.66 22.64
N PRO A 180 -7.33 18.37 23.59
CA PRO A 180 -7.26 17.18 24.45
C PRO A 180 -7.29 15.86 23.67
N GLU A 181 -8.07 15.79 22.57
CA GLU A 181 -8.24 14.60 21.76
C GLU A 181 -6.91 14.18 21.11
N VAL A 182 -6.11 15.15 20.66
CA VAL A 182 -4.78 14.89 20.08
C VAL A 182 -3.83 14.35 21.15
N LEU A 183 -3.80 14.98 22.33
CA LEU A 183 -2.95 14.52 23.43
C LEU A 183 -3.33 13.11 23.88
N THR A 184 -4.63 12.82 24.03
CA THR A 184 -5.11 11.48 24.39
C THR A 184 -4.67 10.43 23.36
N ALA A 185 -4.78 10.72 22.06
CA ALA A 185 -4.32 9.80 21.01
C ALA A 185 -2.81 9.52 21.11
N LEU A 186 -2.01 10.55 21.38
CA LEU A 186 -0.55 10.41 21.54
C LEU A 186 -0.16 9.65 22.81
N GLU A 187 -0.87 9.89 23.93
CA GLU A 187 -0.68 9.16 25.20
C GLU A 187 -0.95 7.66 25.04
N VAL A 188 -1.98 7.29 24.27
CA VAL A 188 -2.27 5.89 23.92
C VAL A 188 -1.09 5.26 23.20
N GLN A 189 -0.52 5.94 22.19
CA GLN A 189 0.64 5.43 21.45
C GLN A 189 1.88 5.30 22.35
N TYR A 190 2.12 6.29 23.21
CA TYR A 190 3.21 6.25 24.15
C TYR A 190 3.10 5.07 25.11
N ALA A 191 1.94 4.90 25.77
CA ALA A 191 1.69 3.81 26.71
C ALA A 191 1.79 2.42 26.04
N ALA A 192 1.30 2.28 24.81
CA ALA A 192 1.45 1.06 24.02
C ALA A 192 2.93 0.78 23.70
N THR A 193 3.71 1.81 23.38
CA THR A 193 5.15 1.67 23.12
C THR A 193 5.93 1.26 24.39
N GLU A 194 5.56 1.77 25.56
CA GLU A 194 6.19 1.35 26.83
C GLU A 194 6.03 -0.16 27.08
N ARG A 195 4.94 -0.76 26.65
CA ARG A 195 4.61 -2.19 26.83
C ARG A 195 5.12 -3.08 25.67
N PHE A 196 5.49 -2.51 24.54
CA PHE A 196 5.97 -3.26 23.39
C PHE A 196 7.26 -4.03 23.71
N ARG A 197 7.32 -5.32 23.36
CA ARG A 197 8.44 -6.23 23.66
C ARG A 197 8.90 -7.04 22.44
N ASP A 198 8.27 -6.87 21.27
CA ASP A 198 8.55 -7.69 20.08
C ASP A 198 9.88 -7.34 19.43
N GLU A 199 10.57 -6.31 19.89
CA GLU A 199 11.96 -6.03 19.51
C GLU A 199 12.92 -7.20 19.76
N LEU A 200 12.53 -8.13 20.66
CA LEU A 200 13.26 -9.38 20.94
C LEU A 200 12.94 -10.49 19.93
N ASN A 201 11.92 -10.31 19.11
CA ASN A 201 11.48 -11.23 18.06
C ASN A 201 11.31 -10.47 16.73
N PRO A 202 12.42 -10.18 16.02
CA PRO A 202 12.38 -9.39 14.80
C PRO A 202 11.71 -10.16 13.66
N MET A 203 11.02 -9.44 12.78
CA MET A 203 10.50 -9.99 11.53
C MET A 203 11.63 -10.43 10.59
N GLN A 204 11.32 -11.42 9.74
CA GLN A 204 12.25 -11.88 8.71
C GLN A 204 12.18 -10.95 7.48
N PRO A 205 13.29 -10.31 7.08
CA PRO A 205 13.33 -9.50 5.87
C PRO A 205 13.09 -10.33 4.61
N GLY A 206 12.50 -9.69 3.62
CA GLY A 206 12.27 -10.29 2.31
C GLY A 206 11.69 -9.27 1.33
N TRP A 207 11.46 -9.67 0.09
CA TRP A 207 10.85 -8.82 -0.90
C TRP A 207 9.34 -8.70 -0.66
N ALA A 208 8.84 -7.48 -0.60
CA ALA A 208 7.47 -7.13 -0.25
C ALA A 208 6.91 -6.06 -1.18
N HIS A 209 5.60 -6.01 -1.33
CA HIS A 209 4.88 -4.98 -2.08
C HIS A 209 4.93 -3.62 -1.36
N ARG A 210 4.76 -3.64 -0.04
CA ARG A 210 4.83 -2.51 0.89
C ARG A 210 3.66 -1.52 0.84
N ASP A 211 2.62 -1.82 0.05
CA ASP A 211 1.45 -0.94 -0.08
C ASP A 211 0.15 -1.74 -0.33
N VAL A 212 -0.04 -2.88 0.37
CA VAL A 212 -1.20 -3.78 0.21
C VAL A 212 -2.37 -3.31 1.09
N TRP A 213 -2.82 -2.08 0.90
CA TRP A 213 -4.00 -1.51 1.53
C TRP A 213 -5.25 -1.70 0.67
N VAL A 214 -6.42 -1.70 1.28
CA VAL A 214 -7.70 -1.85 0.59
C VAL A 214 -7.87 -0.89 -0.60
N ASP A 215 -7.24 0.28 -0.55
CA ASP A 215 -7.28 1.27 -1.65
C ASP A 215 -6.53 0.82 -2.90
N ASN A 216 -5.60 -0.13 -2.77
CA ASN A 216 -4.82 -0.71 -3.85
C ASN A 216 -5.29 -2.12 -4.25
N LEU A 217 -6.51 -2.50 -3.82
CA LEU A 217 -7.07 -3.81 -4.08
C LEU A 217 -8.39 -3.69 -4.85
N LEU A 218 -8.46 -4.32 -6.01
CA LEU A 218 -9.69 -4.45 -6.76
C LEU A 218 -10.29 -5.83 -6.55
N PHE A 219 -11.58 -5.84 -6.27
CA PHE A 219 -12.33 -7.08 -6.01
C PHE A 219 -13.38 -7.36 -7.08
N ARG A 220 -13.73 -8.63 -7.19
CA ARG A 220 -14.95 -9.17 -7.80
C ARG A 220 -15.81 -9.77 -6.70
N PRO A 221 -17.08 -10.15 -6.98
CA PRO A 221 -17.97 -10.68 -5.94
C PRO A 221 -17.36 -11.84 -5.12
N ALA A 222 -16.60 -12.73 -5.75
CA ALA A 222 -15.99 -13.90 -5.10
C ALA A 222 -14.46 -13.95 -5.26
N GLY A 223 -13.77 -12.80 -5.30
CA GLY A 223 -12.32 -12.86 -5.44
C GLY A 223 -11.64 -11.54 -5.70
N VAL A 224 -10.33 -11.60 -5.91
CA VAL A 224 -9.48 -10.46 -6.27
C VAL A 224 -9.48 -10.27 -7.78
N ALA A 225 -9.67 -9.05 -8.25
CA ALA A 225 -9.48 -8.65 -9.65
C ALA A 225 -8.03 -8.25 -9.93
N ALA A 226 -7.44 -7.41 -9.06
CA ALA A 226 -6.04 -7.03 -9.17
C ALA A 226 -5.50 -6.45 -7.85
N ILE A 227 -4.20 -6.64 -7.60
CA ILE A 227 -3.38 -5.87 -6.69
C ILE A 227 -2.74 -4.74 -7.51
N LEU A 228 -2.82 -3.50 -7.02
CA LEU A 228 -2.40 -2.29 -7.72
C LEU A 228 -1.20 -1.63 -7.04
N ASP A 229 -0.54 -0.73 -7.76
CA ASP A 229 0.46 0.23 -7.25
C ASP A 229 1.73 -0.41 -6.66
N PHE A 230 2.52 -1.05 -7.51
CA PHE A 230 3.77 -1.72 -7.16
C PHE A 230 4.98 -0.78 -6.98
N ASP A 231 4.80 0.54 -7.07
CA ASP A 231 5.90 1.52 -7.05
C ASP A 231 6.80 1.42 -5.79
N ARG A 232 6.26 0.89 -4.71
CA ARG A 232 6.96 0.75 -3.42
C ARG A 232 7.62 -0.61 -3.21
N LEU A 233 7.46 -1.55 -4.15
CA LEU A 233 8.03 -2.89 -4.02
C LEU A 233 9.53 -2.83 -3.76
N ASN A 234 9.97 -3.42 -2.65
CA ASN A 234 11.37 -3.43 -2.25
C ASN A 234 11.65 -4.56 -1.26
N TYR A 235 12.92 -4.72 -0.88
CA TYR A 235 13.35 -5.60 0.20
C TYR A 235 13.00 -4.95 1.53
N ASP A 236 12.04 -5.55 2.26
CA ASP A 236 11.51 -5.05 3.53
C ASP A 236 10.97 -6.22 4.36
N TYR A 237 9.72 -6.20 4.80
CA TYR A 237 9.11 -7.27 5.60
C TYR A 237 7.77 -7.72 4.99
N PRO A 238 7.71 -8.89 4.34
CA PRO A 238 6.46 -9.42 3.77
C PRO A 238 5.31 -9.55 4.79
N GLN A 239 5.63 -9.73 6.07
CA GLN A 239 4.64 -9.79 7.14
C GLN A 239 3.82 -8.50 7.26
N LEU A 240 4.42 -7.33 6.96
CA LEU A 240 3.70 -6.06 6.98
C LEU A 240 2.66 -5.96 5.86
N ASP A 241 2.89 -6.58 4.71
CA ASP A 241 1.88 -6.62 3.63
C ASP A 241 0.64 -7.41 4.07
N ILE A 242 0.85 -8.54 4.73
CA ILE A 242 -0.24 -9.36 5.30
C ILE A 242 -1.01 -8.55 6.33
N ALA A 243 -0.30 -7.91 7.25
CA ALA A 243 -0.91 -7.10 8.30
C ALA A 243 -1.72 -5.93 7.73
N ARG A 244 -1.18 -5.21 6.71
CA ARG A 244 -1.89 -4.13 6.02
C ARG A 244 -3.16 -4.61 5.34
N ALA A 245 -3.07 -5.74 4.61
CA ALA A 245 -4.21 -6.34 3.94
C ALA A 245 -5.31 -6.71 4.94
N VAL A 246 -4.94 -7.41 6.02
CA VAL A 246 -5.89 -7.85 7.04
C VAL A 246 -6.51 -6.65 7.76
N VAL A 247 -5.71 -5.72 8.26
CA VAL A 247 -6.22 -4.55 9.00
C VAL A 247 -7.14 -3.72 8.12
N SER A 248 -6.74 -3.37 6.91
CA SER A 248 -7.55 -2.49 6.07
C SER A 248 -8.81 -3.15 5.49
N CYS A 249 -8.81 -4.49 5.34
CA CYS A 249 -9.94 -5.22 4.74
C CYS A 249 -10.88 -5.86 5.76
N ALA A 250 -10.42 -6.16 6.98
CA ALA A 250 -11.20 -6.89 7.99
C ALA A 250 -11.50 -6.05 9.25
N LEU A 251 -10.90 -4.87 9.41
CA LEU A 251 -11.17 -4.00 10.55
C LEU A 251 -12.19 -2.93 10.16
N HIS A 252 -13.30 -2.89 10.89
CA HIS A 252 -14.32 -1.83 10.82
C HIS A 252 -14.48 -1.19 12.21
N SER A 253 -15.44 -1.60 13.01
CA SER A 253 -15.51 -1.26 14.45
C SER A 253 -14.67 -2.22 15.29
N GLU A 254 -14.64 -3.48 14.88
CA GLU A 254 -13.89 -4.59 15.45
C GLU A 254 -13.20 -5.35 14.32
N LEU A 255 -12.20 -6.15 14.67
CA LEU A 255 -11.52 -7.04 13.74
C LEU A 255 -12.38 -8.27 13.48
N ASP A 256 -12.87 -8.44 12.25
CA ASP A 256 -13.67 -9.61 11.87
C ASP A 256 -12.78 -10.85 11.71
N MET A 257 -12.82 -11.71 12.71
CA MET A 257 -11.99 -12.92 12.77
C MET A 257 -12.32 -13.94 11.69
N SER A 258 -13.56 -13.93 11.16
CA SER A 258 -13.91 -14.81 10.03
C SER A 258 -13.19 -14.40 8.75
N LEU A 259 -13.06 -13.10 8.52
CA LEU A 259 -12.32 -12.53 7.40
C LEU A 259 -10.81 -12.74 7.56
N VAL A 260 -10.29 -12.59 8.78
CA VAL A 260 -8.87 -12.84 9.10
C VAL A 260 -8.52 -14.31 8.83
N SER A 261 -9.33 -15.24 9.34
CA SER A 261 -9.13 -16.68 9.12
C SER A 261 -9.18 -17.05 7.64
N ALA A 262 -10.17 -16.53 6.90
CA ALA A 262 -10.28 -16.76 5.46
C ALA A 262 -9.04 -16.26 4.69
N PHE A 263 -8.49 -15.08 5.06
CA PHE A 263 -7.27 -14.58 4.46
C PHE A 263 -6.08 -15.50 4.73
N MET A 264 -5.88 -15.92 5.99
CA MET A 264 -4.75 -16.77 6.37
C MET A 264 -4.85 -18.18 5.79
N GLU A 265 -6.06 -18.73 5.66
CA GLU A 265 -6.29 -19.97 4.92
C GLU A 265 -5.80 -19.85 3.48
N GLY A 266 -6.23 -18.80 2.76
CA GLY A 266 -5.79 -18.56 1.39
C GLY A 266 -4.28 -18.33 1.27
N TYR A 267 -3.68 -17.60 2.21
CA TYR A 267 -2.25 -17.35 2.22
C TYR A 267 -1.44 -18.65 2.39
N ARG A 268 -1.88 -19.53 3.30
CA ARG A 268 -1.24 -20.83 3.56
C ARG A 268 -1.33 -21.82 2.41
N GLU A 269 -2.27 -21.65 1.49
CA GLU A 269 -2.32 -22.44 0.24
C GLU A 269 -1.05 -22.22 -0.61
N GLU A 270 -0.41 -21.06 -0.50
CA GLU A 270 0.75 -20.67 -1.32
C GLU A 270 2.08 -20.64 -0.55
N ARG A 271 2.02 -20.43 0.76
CA ARG A 271 3.20 -20.28 1.60
C ARG A 271 2.94 -20.72 3.04
N GLU A 272 3.67 -21.71 3.50
CA GLU A 272 3.70 -22.07 4.91
C GLU A 272 4.27 -20.93 5.75
N VAL A 273 3.65 -20.68 6.89
CA VAL A 273 4.08 -19.69 7.87
C VAL A 273 3.93 -20.24 9.27
N PRO A 274 4.81 -19.88 10.22
CA PRO A 274 4.72 -20.34 11.60
C PRO A 274 3.50 -19.75 12.29
N GLU A 275 3.09 -20.40 13.39
CA GLU A 275 2.12 -19.84 14.32
C GLU A 275 2.54 -18.45 14.81
N GLY A 276 1.58 -17.56 15.03
CA GLY A 276 1.84 -16.18 15.44
C GLY A 276 2.40 -15.27 14.35
N TYR A 277 2.55 -15.74 13.11
CA TYR A 277 3.11 -14.94 12.01
C TYR A 277 2.32 -13.67 11.72
N LEU A 278 0.99 -13.76 11.68
CA LEU A 278 0.11 -12.62 11.50
C LEU A 278 0.15 -11.68 12.72
N LEU A 279 0.07 -12.23 13.93
CA LEU A 279 0.16 -11.45 15.17
C LEU A 279 1.42 -10.59 15.21
N GLN A 280 2.56 -11.20 14.90
CA GLN A 280 3.83 -10.49 14.81
C GLN A 280 3.75 -9.37 13.76
N GLY A 281 3.21 -9.67 12.56
CA GLY A 281 3.04 -8.68 11.50
C GLY A 281 2.18 -7.48 11.91
N ILE A 282 1.03 -7.71 12.56
CA ILE A 282 0.12 -6.65 13.03
C ILE A 282 0.78 -5.79 14.11
N ARG A 283 1.46 -6.39 15.07
CA ARG A 283 2.16 -5.65 16.15
C ARG A 283 3.29 -4.80 15.59
N TRP A 284 4.07 -5.34 14.65
CA TRP A 284 5.12 -4.59 13.97
C TRP A 284 4.58 -3.53 13.01
N LEU A 285 3.45 -3.77 12.33
CA LEU A 285 2.78 -2.77 11.51
C LEU A 285 2.46 -1.52 12.33
N TRP A 286 1.79 -1.71 13.47
CA TRP A 286 1.52 -0.61 14.38
C TRP A 286 2.80 0.09 14.85
N TYR A 287 3.80 -0.68 15.30
CA TYR A 287 5.04 -0.11 15.83
C TYR A 287 5.78 0.73 14.80
N MET A 288 5.81 0.30 13.55
CA MET A 288 6.54 1.01 12.50
C MET A 288 5.76 2.17 11.89
N GLU A 289 4.46 2.04 11.71
CA GLU A 289 3.69 2.98 10.89
C GLU A 289 2.85 3.97 11.69
N SER A 290 2.58 3.72 12.98
CA SER A 290 1.78 4.63 13.80
C SER A 290 2.30 6.08 13.80
N VAL A 291 3.60 6.29 13.76
CA VAL A 291 4.23 7.61 13.72
C VAL A 291 3.98 8.41 12.44
N TRP A 292 3.60 7.75 11.36
CA TRP A 292 3.26 8.44 10.11
C TRP A 292 1.86 9.02 10.15
N TRP A 293 0.97 8.39 10.91
CA TRP A 293 -0.46 8.67 10.89
C TRP A 293 -0.95 9.33 12.17
N VAL A 294 -0.38 8.99 13.34
CA VAL A 294 -0.74 9.58 14.61
C VAL A 294 0.29 10.66 14.98
N ASN A 295 -0.08 11.93 14.82
CA ASN A 295 0.79 13.08 15.05
C ASN A 295 -0.02 14.29 15.51
N ALA A 296 0.64 15.44 15.73
CA ALA A 296 -0.02 16.66 16.22
C ALA A 296 -1.16 17.16 15.31
N ASN A 297 -1.14 16.81 14.02
CA ASN A 297 -2.14 17.24 13.03
C ASN A 297 -3.18 16.15 12.72
N ILE A 298 -3.35 15.16 13.59
CA ILE A 298 -4.21 14.00 13.37
C ILE A 298 -5.65 14.38 13.00
N LEU A 299 -6.19 15.46 13.55
CA LEU A 299 -7.54 15.95 13.28
C LEU A 299 -7.69 16.65 11.92
N GLU A 300 -6.59 17.01 11.27
CA GLU A 300 -6.57 17.59 9.93
C GLU A 300 -6.59 16.51 8.83
N HIS A 301 -6.35 15.27 9.21
CA HIS A 301 -6.36 14.15 8.26
C HIS A 301 -7.74 13.92 7.67
N GLN A 302 -7.79 13.68 6.37
CA GLN A 302 -8.99 13.33 5.62
C GLN A 302 -8.73 12.08 4.75
N GLY A 303 -9.79 11.35 4.42
CA GLY A 303 -9.68 10.16 3.57
C GLY A 303 -8.78 9.08 4.16
N PRO A 304 -7.88 8.44 3.36
CA PRO A 304 -7.03 7.35 3.84
C PRO A 304 -6.16 7.67 5.06
N PRO A 305 -5.49 8.85 5.22
CA PRO A 305 -4.75 9.15 6.46
C PRO A 305 -5.61 9.18 7.72
N ALA A 306 -6.83 9.68 7.65
CA ALA A 306 -7.72 9.66 8.82
C ALA A 306 -8.07 8.22 9.21
N ARG A 307 -8.29 7.34 8.22
CA ARG A 307 -8.48 5.90 8.44
C ARG A 307 -7.23 5.27 9.04
N PHE A 308 -6.06 5.48 8.47
CA PHE A 308 -4.81 4.92 8.99
C PHE A 308 -4.53 5.35 10.43
N ALA A 309 -4.80 6.62 10.76
CA ALA A 309 -4.67 7.12 12.12
C ALA A 309 -5.63 6.39 13.08
N TRP A 310 -6.87 6.16 12.65
CA TRP A 310 -7.85 5.40 13.41
C TRP A 310 -7.45 3.93 13.58
N GLU A 311 -6.99 3.26 12.51
CA GLU A 311 -6.49 1.89 12.54
C GLU A 311 -5.31 1.75 13.52
N MET A 312 -4.36 2.68 13.50
CA MET A 312 -3.21 2.68 14.42
C MET A 312 -3.62 2.94 15.88
N ASP A 313 -4.61 3.80 16.11
CA ASP A 313 -5.17 4.03 17.45
C ASP A 313 -5.90 2.79 17.97
N TRP A 314 -6.71 2.15 17.11
CA TRP A 314 -7.36 0.88 17.46
C TRP A 314 -6.34 -0.20 17.79
N LEU A 315 -5.31 -0.38 16.98
CA LEU A 315 -4.25 -1.36 17.22
C LEU A 315 -3.53 -1.09 18.54
N ALA A 316 -3.16 0.17 18.83
CA ALA A 316 -2.48 0.52 20.07
C ALA A 316 -3.30 0.12 21.32
N LYS A 317 -4.63 0.28 21.26
CA LYS A 317 -5.56 -0.09 22.34
C LYS A 317 -5.74 -1.58 22.50
N HIS A 318 -5.51 -2.37 21.45
CA HIS A 318 -5.80 -3.80 21.42
C HIS A 318 -4.56 -4.71 21.41
N LEU A 319 -3.33 -4.17 21.42
CA LEU A 319 -2.09 -4.96 21.32
C LEU A 319 -1.99 -6.09 22.35
N GLU A 320 -2.56 -5.92 23.53
CA GLU A 320 -2.50 -6.91 24.62
C GLU A 320 -3.52 -8.03 24.43
N VAL A 321 -4.64 -7.76 23.77
CA VAL A 321 -5.71 -8.76 23.54
C VAL A 321 -5.58 -9.45 22.17
N LEU A 322 -4.78 -8.89 21.26
CA LEU A 322 -4.53 -9.50 19.93
C LEU A 322 -4.06 -10.97 20.00
N PRO A 323 -3.20 -11.39 20.95
CA PRO A 323 -2.81 -12.79 21.06
C PRO A 323 -4.00 -13.73 21.26
N GLU A 324 -4.94 -13.38 22.16
CA GLU A 324 -6.15 -14.16 22.42
C GLU A 324 -7.10 -14.17 21.21
N LEU A 325 -7.25 -13.01 20.55
CA LEU A 325 -8.08 -12.90 19.34
C LEU A 325 -7.54 -13.75 18.19
N LEU A 326 -6.23 -13.83 18.03
CA LEU A 326 -5.56 -14.50 16.90
C LEU A 326 -5.08 -15.93 17.22
N GLU A 327 -5.42 -16.48 18.39
CA GLU A 327 -4.97 -17.82 18.85
C GLU A 327 -5.38 -18.94 17.88
N GLN A 328 -6.47 -18.75 17.14
CA GLN A 328 -7.03 -19.77 16.23
C GLN A 328 -6.72 -19.50 14.75
N VAL A 329 -5.83 -18.55 14.44
CA VAL A 329 -5.56 -18.09 13.06
C VAL A 329 -4.21 -18.56 12.52
#